data_60958ea0c38c3fe0ce58d870c31a47fd
#
_entry.id   60958ea0c38c3fe0ce58d870c31a47fd
#
_cell.length_a   1.000
_cell.length_b   1.000
_cell.length_c   1.000
_cell.angle_alpha   90.00
_cell.angle_beta   90.00
_cell.angle_gamma   90.00
#
_symmetry.space_group_name_H-M   'P 1'
#
loop_
_entity.id
_entity.type
_entity.pdbx_description
1 polymer ?
#
loop_
_entity_poly.entity_id
_entity_poly.type
_entity_poly.pdbx_seq_one_letter_code
_entity_poly.pdbx_strand_id
1 'polypeptide(L)'
;MKYIVIIFKRTLLLSLSIASLVFGQKEFGKITLPLGRVQIQKNGAGAFKRAMPKMSVHENDIIKTLAKSRCEIALIGGGKMRIGQNSELEITLANVKPMEKNFEANLKKGDVWVAAKAAFGEKKNVAVRTPTAVAAIRGTKYRAKSGDDESSVLVYQGKVDVNALTSTLPW
;
A
#
# COMPACT_ATOMS: atom_id res chain seq x y z
N MET A 1 6.44 -41.02 -39.95
CA MET A 1 5.22 -40.55 -39.30
C MET A 1 5.22 -40.70 -37.76
N LYS A 2 5.87 -41.65 -37.13
CA LYS A 2 5.89 -41.80 -35.64
C LYS A 2 6.66 -40.69 -34.92
N TYR A 3 7.70 -40.11 -35.48
CA TYR A 3 8.53 -39.07 -34.85
C TYR A 3 7.86 -37.68 -34.80
N ILE A 4 7.01 -37.35 -35.76
CA ILE A 4 6.28 -36.07 -35.81
C ILE A 4 5.26 -35.98 -34.68
N VAL A 5 4.60 -37.08 -34.34
CA VAL A 5 3.59 -37.14 -33.27
C VAL A 5 4.22 -36.98 -31.87
N ILE A 6 5.46 -37.44 -31.69
CA ILE A 6 6.19 -37.36 -30.41
C ILE A 6 6.66 -35.94 -30.17
N ILE A 7 7.11 -35.21 -31.21
CA ILE A 7 7.54 -33.81 -31.12
C ILE A 7 6.34 -32.93 -30.80
N PHE A 8 5.19 -33.17 -31.42
CA PHE A 8 3.97 -32.37 -31.16
C PHE A 8 3.42 -32.58 -29.73
N LYS A 9 3.52 -33.79 -29.18
CA LYS A 9 3.14 -34.04 -27.77
C LYS A 9 4.08 -33.35 -26.75
N ARG A 10 5.38 -33.31 -27.04
CA ARG A 10 6.35 -32.64 -26.15
C ARG A 10 6.26 -31.12 -26.18
N THR A 11 6.00 -30.51 -27.34
CA THR A 11 5.79 -29.05 -27.45
C THR A 11 4.49 -28.62 -26.82
N LEU A 12 3.42 -29.42 -26.88
CA LEU A 12 2.14 -29.12 -26.25
C LEU A 12 2.23 -29.18 -24.70
N LEU A 13 3.02 -30.07 -24.14
CA LEU A 13 3.25 -30.19 -22.69
C LEU A 13 4.13 -29.04 -22.15
N LEU A 14 5.04 -28.49 -22.95
CA LEU A 14 5.89 -27.36 -22.56
C LEU A 14 5.13 -26.02 -22.59
N SER A 15 4.12 -25.87 -23.45
CA SER A 15 3.31 -24.65 -23.54
C SER A 15 2.27 -24.53 -22.43
N LEU A 16 1.91 -25.62 -21.75
CA LEU A 16 0.90 -25.63 -20.68
C LEU A 16 1.49 -25.26 -19.31
N SER A 17 2.81 -25.24 -19.15
CA SER A 17 3.46 -24.93 -17.87
C SER A 17 3.78 -23.44 -17.63
N ILE A 18 3.49 -22.55 -18.58
CA ILE A 18 3.74 -21.10 -18.45
C ILE A 18 2.46 -20.32 -18.05
N ALA A 19 1.31 -20.98 -18.00
CA ALA A 19 0.01 -20.36 -17.66
C ALA A 19 -0.27 -20.28 -16.16
N SER A 20 0.75 -20.23 -15.30
CA SER A 20 0.54 -20.21 -13.87
C SER A 20 1.19 -19.01 -13.20
N LEU A 21 0.37 -18.36 -12.36
CA LEU A 21 0.70 -17.37 -11.33
C LEU A 21 0.59 -15.90 -11.74
N VAL A 22 -0.49 -15.54 -12.40
CA VAL A 22 -1.06 -14.21 -12.12
C VAL A 22 -1.80 -14.33 -10.78
N PHE A 23 -1.07 -14.37 -9.69
CA PHE A 23 -1.66 -14.03 -8.40
C PHE A 23 -2.13 -12.58 -8.52
N GLY A 24 -3.45 -12.39 -8.62
CA GLY A 24 -4.05 -11.07 -8.68
C GLY A 24 -3.63 -10.28 -7.45
N GLN A 25 -2.69 -9.34 -7.63
CA GLN A 25 -2.29 -8.43 -6.56
C GLN A 25 -3.51 -7.72 -6.05
N LYS A 26 -3.71 -7.73 -4.74
CA LYS A 26 -4.85 -7.08 -4.10
C LYS A 26 -4.72 -5.57 -4.21
N GLU A 27 -5.72 -4.94 -4.81
CA GLU A 27 -5.73 -3.50 -5.03
C GLU A 27 -6.02 -2.77 -3.73
N PHE A 28 -5.13 -1.84 -3.37
CA PHE A 28 -5.25 -0.94 -2.24
C PHE A 28 -6.11 0.29 -2.58
N GLY A 29 -5.94 0.82 -3.77
CA GLY A 29 -6.61 2.02 -4.22
C GLY A 29 -6.06 2.56 -5.54
N LYS A 30 -6.41 3.81 -5.86
CA LYS A 30 -5.94 4.50 -7.08
C LYS A 30 -5.34 5.85 -6.76
N ILE A 31 -4.25 6.18 -7.43
CA ILE A 31 -3.66 7.52 -7.37
C ILE A 31 -4.64 8.52 -8.00
N THR A 32 -5.03 9.54 -7.25
CA THR A 32 -5.93 10.60 -7.73
C THR A 32 -5.21 11.89 -8.02
N LEU A 33 -4.21 12.25 -7.21
CA LEU A 33 -3.52 13.53 -7.30
C LEU A 33 -2.02 13.39 -7.02
N PRO A 34 -1.19 13.03 -8.03
CA PRO A 34 0.26 13.08 -7.91
C PRO A 34 0.76 14.47 -8.30
N LEU A 35 1.13 15.29 -7.33
CA LEU A 35 1.66 16.64 -7.55
C LEU A 35 3.17 16.67 -7.34
N GLY A 36 3.89 17.30 -8.26
CA GLY A 36 5.34 17.37 -8.25
C GLY A 36 6.00 16.07 -8.71
N ARG A 37 7.10 15.68 -8.06
CA ARG A 37 7.85 14.45 -8.35
C ARG A 37 7.38 13.31 -7.45
N VAL A 38 6.44 12.53 -7.95
CA VAL A 38 5.92 11.32 -7.29
C VAL A 38 6.32 10.11 -8.10
N GLN A 39 6.83 9.11 -7.42
CA GLN A 39 7.32 7.87 -8.02
C GLN A 39 6.65 6.66 -7.36
N ILE A 40 6.47 5.61 -8.14
CA ILE A 40 5.96 4.32 -7.66
C ILE A 40 6.88 3.19 -8.14
N GLN A 41 7.18 2.28 -7.24
CA GLN A 41 7.84 1.01 -7.54
C GLN A 41 6.82 -0.10 -7.35
N LYS A 42 6.62 -0.89 -8.40
CA LYS A 42 5.63 -1.97 -8.38
C LYS A 42 6.18 -3.21 -7.70
N ASN A 43 5.39 -3.79 -6.80
CA ASN A 43 5.71 -5.04 -6.10
C ASN A 43 7.06 -5.02 -5.35
N GLY A 44 7.48 -3.84 -4.87
CA GLY A 44 8.76 -3.69 -4.18
C GLY A 44 9.99 -3.98 -5.04
N ALA A 45 9.84 -4.16 -6.36
CA ALA A 45 10.90 -4.59 -7.26
C ALA A 45 11.03 -3.71 -8.50
N GLY A 46 12.20 -3.72 -9.12
CA GLY A 46 12.50 -2.97 -10.33
C GLY A 46 12.70 -1.48 -10.09
N ALA A 47 12.66 -0.69 -11.16
CA ALA A 47 12.92 0.73 -11.10
C ALA A 47 11.68 1.53 -10.64
N PHE A 48 11.91 2.63 -9.92
CA PHE A 48 10.88 3.61 -9.65
C PHE A 48 10.44 4.31 -10.95
N LYS A 49 9.13 4.34 -11.20
CA LYS A 49 8.52 5.01 -12.34
C LYS A 49 7.71 6.21 -11.86
N ARG A 50 7.51 7.19 -12.73
CA ARG A 50 6.63 8.33 -12.42
C ARG A 50 5.21 7.84 -12.13
N ALA A 51 4.65 8.26 -11.02
CA ALA A 51 3.27 8.00 -10.69
C ALA A 51 2.33 8.89 -11.51
N MET A 52 1.29 8.28 -12.07
CA MET A 52 0.30 8.96 -12.92
C MET A 52 -1.09 8.90 -12.26
N PRO A 53 -1.97 9.89 -12.54
CA PRO A 53 -3.36 9.81 -12.13
C PRO A 53 -4.05 8.54 -12.64
N LYS A 54 -4.98 7.99 -11.87
CA LYS A 54 -5.73 6.76 -12.13
C LYS A 54 -4.92 5.46 -12.08
N MET A 55 -3.61 5.53 -11.82
CA MET A 55 -2.76 4.35 -11.66
C MET A 55 -3.21 3.58 -10.41
N SER A 56 -3.45 2.28 -10.54
CA SER A 56 -3.77 1.39 -9.42
C SER A 56 -2.55 1.17 -8.53
N VAL A 57 -2.79 1.17 -7.24
CA VAL A 57 -1.82 0.87 -6.17
C VAL A 57 -2.22 -0.47 -5.56
N HIS A 58 -1.25 -1.37 -5.42
CA HIS A 58 -1.46 -2.73 -4.92
C HIS A 58 -0.59 -3.01 -3.71
N GLU A 59 -0.84 -4.13 -3.09
CA GLU A 59 0.01 -4.70 -2.05
C GLU A 59 1.45 -4.84 -2.58
N ASN A 60 2.44 -4.54 -1.74
CA ASN A 60 3.87 -4.47 -2.02
C ASN A 60 4.33 -3.33 -2.95
N ASP A 61 3.45 -2.41 -3.38
CA ASP A 61 3.89 -1.20 -4.07
C ASP A 61 4.53 -0.21 -3.09
N ILE A 62 5.58 0.48 -3.54
CA ILE A 62 6.25 1.53 -2.78
C ILE A 62 6.03 2.86 -3.49
N ILE A 63 5.54 3.87 -2.77
CA ILE A 63 5.32 5.23 -3.25
C ILE A 63 6.34 6.15 -2.61
N LYS A 64 7.05 6.94 -3.45
CA LYS A 64 7.96 8.00 -3.01
C LYS A 64 7.50 9.35 -3.48
N THR A 65 7.50 10.32 -2.57
CA THR A 65 7.34 11.73 -2.87
C THR A 65 8.64 12.47 -2.57
N LEU A 66 9.05 13.35 -3.47
CA LEU A 66 10.24 14.17 -3.27
C LEU A 66 9.87 15.54 -2.65
N ALA A 67 10.85 16.45 -2.55
CA ALA A 67 10.63 17.80 -2.05
C ALA A 67 9.53 18.52 -2.87
N LYS A 68 8.68 19.30 -2.18
CA LYS A 68 7.55 20.08 -2.75
C LYS A 68 6.56 19.20 -3.53
N SER A 69 6.45 17.92 -3.17
CA SER A 69 5.60 16.94 -3.85
C SER A 69 4.61 16.31 -2.87
N ARG A 70 3.48 15.86 -3.38
CA ARG A 70 2.45 15.16 -2.60
C ARG A 70 1.68 14.20 -3.48
N CYS A 71 1.12 13.16 -2.87
CA CYS A 71 0.30 12.17 -3.57
C CYS A 71 -0.99 11.93 -2.80
N GLU A 72 -2.11 11.85 -3.50
CA GLU A 72 -3.37 11.39 -2.92
C GLU A 72 -3.74 10.05 -3.56
N ILE A 73 -4.13 9.07 -2.72
CA ILE A 73 -4.64 7.76 -3.10
C ILE A 73 -6.09 7.67 -2.62
N ALA A 74 -7.02 7.41 -3.52
CA ALA A 74 -8.37 7.01 -3.17
C ALA A 74 -8.37 5.53 -2.79
N LEU A 75 -8.80 5.21 -1.57
CA LEU A 75 -8.85 3.83 -1.07
C LEU A 75 -10.05 3.09 -1.63
N ILE A 76 -9.92 1.79 -1.89
CA ILE A 76 -11.06 0.95 -2.25
C ILE A 76 -12.12 0.99 -1.14
N GLY A 77 -13.39 1.11 -1.54
CA GLY A 77 -14.52 1.24 -0.60
C GLY A 77 -14.59 2.60 0.11
N GLY A 78 -13.95 3.64 -0.45
CA GLY A 78 -14.04 5.03 0.03
C GLY A 78 -12.95 5.44 1.00
N GLY A 79 -12.86 6.76 1.24
CA GLY A 79 -11.76 7.35 1.99
C GLY A 79 -10.55 7.65 1.13
N LYS A 80 -9.55 8.27 1.73
CA LYS A 80 -8.32 8.68 1.05
C LYS A 80 -7.11 8.69 1.97
N MET A 81 -5.96 8.53 1.36
CA MET A 81 -4.65 8.66 1.98
C MET A 81 -3.86 9.72 1.22
N ARG A 82 -3.31 10.71 1.94
CA ARG A 82 -2.45 11.76 1.39
C ARG A 82 -1.05 11.60 1.91
N ILE A 83 -0.11 11.47 1.02
CA ILE A 83 1.32 11.33 1.30
C ILE A 83 1.95 12.70 1.12
N GLY A 84 2.61 13.22 2.16
CA GLY A 84 3.31 14.50 2.16
C GLY A 84 4.62 14.46 1.38
N GLN A 85 5.37 15.55 1.41
CA GLN A 85 6.68 15.60 0.74
C GLN A 85 7.74 14.75 1.47
N ASN A 86 8.80 14.36 0.74
CA ASN A 86 9.94 13.60 1.26
C ASN A 86 9.54 12.33 2.00
N SER A 87 8.46 11.67 1.52
CA SER A 87 7.90 10.49 2.16
C SER A 87 8.17 9.24 1.34
N GLU A 88 8.31 8.13 2.06
CA GLU A 88 8.37 6.78 1.49
C GLU A 88 7.35 5.89 2.19
N LEU A 89 6.38 5.40 1.43
CA LEU A 89 5.26 4.58 1.91
C LEU A 89 5.22 3.26 1.13
N GLU A 90 5.25 2.16 1.85
CA GLU A 90 5.09 0.81 1.33
C GLU A 90 3.71 0.26 1.71
N ILE A 91 2.98 -0.30 0.76
CA ILE A 91 1.69 -0.93 1.02
C ILE A 91 1.93 -2.38 1.43
N THR A 92 1.62 -2.72 2.68
CA THR A 92 1.91 -4.06 3.23
C THR A 92 0.71 -4.99 3.27
N LEU A 93 -0.51 -4.44 3.26
CA LEU A 93 -1.74 -5.23 3.24
C LEU A 93 -2.86 -4.51 2.49
N ALA A 94 -3.54 -5.24 1.62
CA ALA A 94 -4.77 -4.82 0.98
C ALA A 94 -5.78 -5.98 0.98
N ASN A 95 -6.50 -6.18 2.07
CA ASN A 95 -7.52 -7.21 2.18
C ASN A 95 -8.91 -6.61 2.02
N VAL A 96 -9.56 -6.90 0.91
CA VAL A 96 -10.86 -6.34 0.53
C VAL A 96 -11.89 -7.45 0.47
N LYS A 97 -12.80 -7.48 1.45
CA LYS A 97 -13.99 -8.34 1.51
C LYS A 97 -15.25 -7.47 1.42
N PRO A 98 -16.41 -8.01 1.06
CA PRO A 98 -17.62 -7.23 0.89
C PRO A 98 -17.98 -6.31 2.08
N MET A 99 -17.89 -6.83 3.31
CA MET A 99 -18.28 -6.11 4.53
C MET A 99 -17.07 -5.73 5.42
N GLU A 100 -15.85 -6.07 5.02
CA GLU A 100 -14.64 -5.82 5.79
C GLU A 100 -13.48 -5.47 4.87
N LYS A 101 -12.81 -4.36 5.16
CA LYS A 101 -11.63 -3.92 4.44
C LYS A 101 -10.51 -3.59 5.41
N ASN A 102 -9.39 -4.26 5.25
CA ASN A 102 -8.21 -4.07 6.07
C ASN A 102 -7.05 -3.63 5.17
N PHE A 103 -6.49 -2.47 5.48
CA PHE A 103 -5.36 -1.88 4.78
C PHE A 103 -4.24 -1.61 5.77
N GLU A 104 -3.02 -1.95 5.38
CA GLU A 104 -1.82 -1.56 6.13
C GLU A 104 -0.80 -0.95 5.20
N ALA A 105 -0.09 0.05 5.71
CA ALA A 105 1.02 0.68 5.02
C ALA A 105 2.15 0.97 6.01
N ASN A 106 3.39 0.83 5.54
CA ASN A 106 4.60 1.11 6.30
C ASN A 106 5.16 2.45 5.85
N LEU A 107 5.08 3.46 6.72
CA LEU A 107 5.66 4.78 6.50
C LEU A 107 7.12 4.76 6.98
N LYS A 108 8.06 4.54 6.06
CA LYS A 108 9.50 4.50 6.38
C LYS A 108 10.01 5.87 6.80
N LYS A 109 9.54 6.93 6.15
CA LYS A 109 9.82 8.33 6.48
C LYS A 109 8.79 9.28 5.91
N GLY A 110 8.74 10.50 6.45
CA GLY A 110 7.86 11.57 5.99
C GLY A 110 6.53 11.60 6.73
N ASP A 111 5.45 11.95 6.03
CA ASP A 111 4.13 12.03 6.62
C ASP A 111 3.00 11.52 5.74
N VAL A 112 1.99 10.98 6.38
CA VAL A 112 0.78 10.53 5.74
C VAL A 112 -0.45 10.96 6.54
N TRP A 113 -1.44 11.50 5.84
CA TRP A 113 -2.75 11.81 6.38
C TRP A 113 -3.76 10.78 5.85
N VAL A 114 -4.56 10.21 6.74
CA VAL A 114 -5.56 9.19 6.43
C VAL A 114 -6.94 9.67 6.82
N ALA A 115 -7.90 9.53 5.91
CA ALA A 115 -9.32 9.62 6.20
C ALA A 115 -10.00 8.34 5.73
N ALA A 116 -10.18 7.41 6.64
CA ALA A 116 -10.91 6.20 6.37
C ALA A 116 -12.42 6.50 6.39
N LYS A 117 -13.12 6.15 5.32
CA LYS A 117 -14.57 6.26 5.21
C LYS A 117 -15.12 4.86 4.95
N ALA A 118 -15.96 4.36 5.82
CA ALA A 118 -16.66 3.09 5.66
C ALA A 118 -18.09 3.35 5.16
N ALA A 119 -18.64 2.46 4.37
CA ALA A 119 -20.06 2.45 4.06
C ALA A 119 -20.86 1.98 5.28
N PHE A 120 -22.17 2.18 5.25
CA PHE A 120 -23.04 1.72 6.33
C PHE A 120 -22.92 0.21 6.53
N GLY A 121 -22.69 -0.23 7.77
CA GLY A 121 -22.49 -1.64 8.12
C GLY A 121 -21.12 -2.22 7.77
N GLU A 122 -20.25 -1.49 7.07
CA GLU A 122 -18.91 -1.94 6.68
C GLU A 122 -17.88 -1.69 7.80
N LYS A 123 -17.01 -2.68 8.02
CA LYS A 123 -15.82 -2.52 8.86
C LYS A 123 -14.63 -2.14 7.98
N LYS A 124 -14.02 -0.99 8.24
CA LYS A 124 -12.84 -0.53 7.53
C LYS A 124 -11.73 -0.15 8.51
N ASN A 125 -10.65 -0.86 8.42
CA ASN A 125 -9.44 -0.62 9.21
C ASN A 125 -8.33 -0.12 8.28
N VAL A 126 -7.66 0.95 8.68
CA VAL A 126 -6.47 1.44 7.97
C VAL A 126 -5.38 1.65 9.02
N ALA A 127 -4.33 0.86 8.94
CA ALA A 127 -3.18 0.97 9.83
C ALA A 127 -2.00 1.60 9.09
N VAL A 128 -1.29 2.48 9.77
CA VAL A 128 0.01 3.00 9.33
C VAL A 128 1.05 2.61 10.38
N ARG A 129 2.04 1.87 9.95
CA ARG A 129 3.21 1.52 10.75
C ARG A 129 4.32 2.51 10.45
N THR A 130 5.03 2.91 11.47
CA THR A 130 6.29 3.64 11.41
C THR A 130 7.39 2.79 12.05
N PRO A 131 8.67 3.15 11.96
CA PRO A 131 9.73 2.40 12.63
C PRO A 131 9.54 2.26 14.16
N THR A 132 8.87 3.22 14.81
CA THR A 132 8.74 3.26 16.28
C THR A 132 7.30 3.07 16.78
N ALA A 133 6.29 3.08 15.92
CA ALA A 133 4.89 2.98 16.34
C ALA A 133 3.98 2.36 15.28
N VAL A 134 2.88 1.78 15.72
CA VAL A 134 1.76 1.36 14.87
C VAL A 134 0.53 2.17 15.25
N ALA A 135 -0.01 2.92 14.31
CA ALA A 135 -1.29 3.60 14.43
C ALA A 135 -2.37 2.83 13.65
N ALA A 136 -3.26 2.16 14.35
CA ALA A 136 -4.39 1.45 13.76
C ALA A 136 -5.70 2.21 14.06
N ILE A 137 -6.54 2.34 13.04
CA ILE A 137 -7.77 3.13 13.17
C ILE A 137 -9.01 2.44 12.62
N ARG A 138 -10.13 2.85 13.18
CA ARG A 138 -11.47 2.45 12.75
C ARG A 138 -12.31 3.70 12.50
N GLY A 139 -12.50 4.07 11.20
CA GLY A 139 -13.39 5.16 10.81
C GLY A 139 -12.98 6.58 11.25
N THR A 140 -11.68 6.89 11.27
CA THR A 140 -11.12 8.13 11.80
C THR A 140 -10.37 8.97 10.77
N LYS A 141 -10.02 10.21 11.18
CA LYS A 141 -9.09 11.08 10.44
C LYS A 141 -7.86 11.31 11.31
N TYR A 142 -6.69 10.96 10.80
CA TYR A 142 -5.43 11.15 11.52
C TYR A 142 -4.27 11.42 10.56
N ARG A 143 -3.17 11.86 11.13
CA ARG A 143 -1.88 12.03 10.45
C ARG A 143 -0.80 11.28 11.23
N ALA A 144 -0.06 10.44 10.54
CA ALA A 144 1.14 9.81 11.05
C ALA A 144 2.36 10.48 10.43
N LYS A 145 3.37 10.76 11.24
CA LYS A 145 4.68 11.25 10.80
C LYS A 145 5.74 10.28 11.27
N SER A 146 6.77 10.10 10.45
CA SER A 146 7.96 9.33 10.75
C SER A 146 9.18 10.20 10.46
N GLY A 147 9.92 10.58 11.51
CA GLY A 147 11.23 11.20 11.43
C GLY A 147 12.34 10.16 11.56
N ASP A 148 13.58 10.63 11.72
CA ASP A 148 14.73 9.74 11.84
C ASP A 148 14.71 8.98 13.19
N ASP A 149 14.36 9.66 14.29
CA ASP A 149 14.40 9.10 15.66
C ASP A 149 13.03 8.98 16.32
N GLU A 150 12.00 9.63 15.79
CA GLU A 150 10.68 9.66 16.40
C GLU A 150 9.53 9.54 15.41
N SER A 151 8.41 9.05 15.91
CA SER A 151 7.15 9.04 15.18
C SER A 151 6.08 9.75 15.99
N SER A 152 5.18 10.45 15.29
CA SER A 152 4.04 11.12 15.92
C SER A 152 2.73 10.80 15.20
N VAL A 153 1.65 10.75 15.98
CA VAL A 153 0.29 10.52 15.49
C VAL A 153 -0.61 11.63 15.99
N LEU A 154 -1.21 12.38 15.06
CA LEU A 154 -2.19 13.42 15.37
C LEU A 154 -3.57 12.93 14.96
N VAL A 155 -4.49 12.91 15.92
CA VAL A 155 -5.88 12.49 15.69
C VAL A 155 -6.75 13.73 15.53
N TYR A 156 -7.43 13.83 14.38
CA TYR A 156 -8.35 14.96 14.12
C TYR A 156 -9.80 14.61 14.42
N GLN A 157 -10.15 13.33 14.27
CA GLN A 157 -11.51 12.87 14.52
C GLN A 157 -11.51 11.36 14.80
N GLY A 158 -12.25 10.91 15.85
CA GLY A 158 -12.42 9.51 16.23
C GLY A 158 -11.36 9.04 17.21
N LYS A 159 -11.15 7.72 17.29
CA LYS A 159 -10.19 7.07 18.19
C LYS A 159 -9.11 6.37 17.37
N VAL A 160 -7.89 6.45 17.83
CA VAL A 160 -6.72 5.77 17.24
C VAL A 160 -6.07 4.93 18.32
N ASP A 161 -5.86 3.66 18.05
CA ASP A 161 -5.06 2.80 18.89
C ASP A 161 -3.60 2.94 18.43
N VAL A 162 -2.74 3.45 19.32
CA VAL A 162 -1.31 3.62 19.07
C VAL A 162 -0.54 2.67 19.95
N ASN A 163 0.21 1.76 19.34
CA ASN A 163 1.13 0.87 20.05
C ASN A 163 2.57 1.27 19.70
N ALA A 164 3.36 1.63 20.69
CA ALA A 164 4.79 1.83 20.53
C ALA A 164 5.47 0.49 20.20
N LEU A 165 6.33 0.47 19.22
CA LEU A 165 7.22 -0.65 18.96
C LEU A 165 8.45 -0.45 19.86
N THR A 166 8.43 -1.01 21.06
CA THR A 166 9.60 -1.07 21.93
C THR A 166 10.62 -2.01 21.28
N SER A 167 11.71 -1.47 20.78
CA SER A 167 12.90 -2.27 20.59
C SER A 167 13.42 -2.63 21.99
N THR A 168 13.16 -3.83 22.46
CA THR A 168 13.92 -4.41 23.57
C THR A 168 15.35 -4.58 23.06
N LEU A 169 16.19 -3.61 23.33
CA LEU A 169 17.65 -3.83 23.27
C LEU A 169 17.96 -4.85 24.36
N PRO A 170 18.52 -6.01 24.01
CA PRO A 170 19.09 -6.87 25.05
C PRO A 170 20.28 -6.10 25.67
N TRP A 171 20.25 -5.99 26.95
CA TRP A 171 21.34 -5.50 27.79
C TRP A 171 22.60 -6.35 27.59
#